data_c158b9e34c8ed0cdce0c527b617cfdd1
#
_entry.id   c158b9e34c8ed0cdce0c527b617cfdd1
#
_cell.length_a   1.000
_cell.length_b   1.000
_cell.length_c   1.000
_cell.angle_alpha   90.00
_cell.angle_beta   90.00
_cell.angle_gamma   90.00
#
_symmetry.space_group_name_H-M   'P 1'
#
loop_
_entity.id
_entity.type
_entity.pdbx_description
1 polymer ?
#
loop_
_entity_poly.entity_id
_entity_poly.type
_entity_poly.pdbx_seq_one_letter_code
_entity_poly.pdbx_strand_id
1 'polypeptide(L)'
;MSIIIKNVSFYTDEGIKNCKYLCISDGKIQHITDDEQIADSFKRLCKKVTQIDGKNKLLMPGLVNTHTHSPMTALRNIGSDLPLHRWLFEEIFPREAKFKEDSMYFASLLGQIEMIRSGTVEFTDMYMGFDALASAVNESGLKASISVEMLHNDWSTGKRITSKSFDDAEKIIDKWKNGADGRLTVLSEIHSIYLYDHSFLKDVVDFSKSKGIGINMHLHETEKEIEDSLNEIGVRPAEFFLSIGAFDVPVTAAHCVYLTEQEMKMLNKHNVTVAVNLTSNLKLASGIPDLPGLFRNGVNVSLGTDGCASNNNLNIFEEMHIAGILYKGIYKDPTLISPRSVIKAATLGRKIEEGENADVILIDMAAAHLTPVNDIDALIVYSMQGSDVDTVIVDGEILMKNKIIVHLDEEKIIYKVKNIKFD
;
A
#
# COMPACT_ATOMS: atom_id res chain seq x y z
N MET A 1 1.63 -23.77 -2.80
CA MET A 1 1.10 -24.60 -1.66
C MET A 1 -0.37 -24.89 -1.90
N SER A 2 -0.94 -26.01 -1.34
CA SER A 2 -2.39 -26.22 -1.42
C SER A 2 -3.00 -26.14 -0.02
N ILE A 3 -4.14 -25.43 0.09
CA ILE A 3 -4.81 -25.13 1.37
C ILE A 3 -6.30 -25.50 1.26
N ILE A 4 -6.86 -26.05 2.31
CA ILE A 4 -8.32 -26.16 2.51
C ILE A 4 -8.68 -25.40 3.79
N ILE A 5 -9.52 -24.38 3.66
CA ILE A 5 -10.13 -23.69 4.79
C ILE A 5 -11.51 -24.30 5.01
N LYS A 6 -11.75 -24.81 6.23
CA LYS A 6 -13.00 -25.49 6.57
C LYS A 6 -13.91 -24.58 7.39
N ASN A 7 -15.24 -24.73 7.19
CA ASN A 7 -16.28 -24.07 7.98
C ASN A 7 -16.09 -22.54 8.06
N VAL A 8 -15.83 -21.89 6.93
CA VAL A 8 -15.49 -20.48 6.90
C VAL A 8 -16.65 -19.60 6.46
N SER A 9 -16.82 -18.48 7.14
CA SER A 9 -17.61 -17.35 6.67
C SER A 9 -16.74 -16.45 5.82
N PHE A 10 -17.25 -15.91 4.72
CA PHE A 10 -16.48 -15.01 3.85
C PHE A 10 -17.29 -13.79 3.43
N TYR A 11 -16.55 -12.66 3.29
CA TYR A 11 -17.10 -11.36 2.89
C TYR A 11 -17.39 -11.33 1.39
N THR A 12 -18.56 -10.78 1.02
CA THR A 12 -18.94 -10.47 -0.37
C THR A 12 -19.66 -9.14 -0.45
N ASP A 13 -19.84 -8.60 -1.66
CA ASP A 13 -20.64 -7.40 -1.90
C ASP A 13 -22.11 -7.51 -1.44
N GLU A 14 -22.60 -8.72 -1.23
CA GLU A 14 -23.97 -9.00 -0.74
C GLU A 14 -24.02 -9.26 0.79
N GLY A 15 -22.88 -9.16 1.48
CA GLY A 15 -22.73 -9.47 2.91
C GLY A 15 -21.92 -10.74 3.14
N ILE A 16 -22.19 -11.43 4.24
CA ILE A 16 -21.47 -12.66 4.63
C ILE A 16 -22.11 -13.87 3.96
N LYS A 17 -21.29 -14.69 3.30
CA LYS A 17 -21.62 -16.04 2.86
C LYS A 17 -20.84 -17.08 3.66
N ASN A 18 -21.31 -18.32 3.66
CA ASN A 18 -20.65 -19.42 4.37
C ASN A 18 -20.37 -20.56 3.42
N CYS A 19 -19.28 -21.29 3.64
CA CYS A 19 -19.03 -22.55 2.97
C CYS A 19 -18.32 -23.55 3.89
N LYS A 20 -18.51 -24.86 3.62
CA LYS A 20 -17.81 -25.90 4.36
C LYS A 20 -16.35 -26.03 3.95
N TYR A 21 -16.05 -25.74 2.70
CA TYR A 21 -14.71 -25.91 2.12
C TYR A 21 -14.39 -24.77 1.16
N LEU A 22 -13.27 -24.10 1.38
CA LEU A 22 -12.63 -23.21 0.42
C LEU A 22 -11.25 -23.77 0.10
N CYS A 23 -11.01 -24.09 -1.17
CA CYS A 23 -9.80 -24.77 -1.64
C CYS A 23 -8.92 -23.81 -2.42
N ILE A 24 -7.64 -23.74 -2.06
CA ILE A 24 -6.63 -22.89 -2.69
C ILE A 24 -5.50 -23.77 -3.23
N SER A 25 -5.11 -23.58 -4.48
CA SER A 25 -3.86 -24.08 -5.05
C SER A 25 -3.37 -23.18 -6.17
N ASP A 26 -2.07 -23.23 -6.44
CA ASP A 26 -1.42 -22.45 -7.50
C ASP A 26 -1.75 -20.95 -7.43
N GLY A 27 -1.73 -20.41 -6.20
CA GLY A 27 -2.00 -19.01 -5.93
C GLY A 27 -3.47 -18.57 -6.10
N LYS A 28 -4.41 -19.51 -6.36
CA LYS A 28 -5.80 -19.18 -6.70
C LYS A 28 -6.81 -19.91 -5.84
N ILE A 29 -7.99 -19.31 -5.67
CA ILE A 29 -9.18 -19.94 -5.11
C ILE A 29 -9.74 -20.90 -6.16
N GLN A 30 -9.65 -22.20 -5.92
CA GLN A 30 -10.10 -23.22 -6.88
C GLN A 30 -11.57 -23.59 -6.70
N HIS A 31 -12.00 -23.75 -5.43
CA HIS A 31 -13.38 -24.13 -5.12
C HIS A 31 -13.88 -23.43 -3.85
N ILE A 32 -15.13 -23.02 -3.90
CA ILE A 32 -15.94 -22.57 -2.75
C ILE A 32 -17.17 -23.46 -2.71
N THR A 33 -17.24 -24.45 -1.80
CA THR A 33 -18.24 -25.51 -1.87
C THR A 33 -18.66 -26.07 -0.52
N ASP A 34 -19.86 -26.63 -0.47
CA ASP A 34 -20.36 -27.46 0.65
C ASP A 34 -20.25 -28.96 0.36
N ASP A 35 -19.84 -29.32 -0.87
CA ASP A 35 -19.72 -30.71 -1.30
C ASP A 35 -18.37 -31.31 -0.87
N GLU A 36 -18.43 -32.30 0.05
CA GLU A 36 -17.26 -33.00 0.54
C GLU A 36 -16.52 -33.81 -0.57
N GLN A 37 -17.24 -34.29 -1.59
CA GLN A 37 -16.64 -35.04 -2.68
C GLN A 37 -15.70 -34.16 -3.52
N ILE A 38 -16.04 -32.88 -3.72
CA ILE A 38 -15.19 -31.90 -4.41
C ILE A 38 -13.94 -31.65 -3.54
N ALA A 39 -14.10 -31.40 -2.25
CA ALA A 39 -12.98 -31.18 -1.34
C ALA A 39 -12.04 -32.39 -1.23
N ASP A 40 -12.59 -33.62 -1.20
CA ASP A 40 -11.80 -34.85 -1.18
C ASP A 40 -11.10 -35.10 -2.53
N SER A 41 -11.74 -34.75 -3.64
CA SER A 41 -11.11 -34.84 -4.97
C SER A 41 -9.94 -33.87 -5.08
N PHE A 42 -10.12 -32.63 -4.65
CA PHE A 42 -9.06 -31.64 -4.55
C PHE A 42 -7.88 -32.15 -3.69
N LYS A 43 -8.19 -32.70 -2.51
CA LYS A 43 -7.16 -33.26 -1.61
C LYS A 43 -6.37 -34.40 -2.23
N ARG A 44 -7.02 -35.27 -3.03
CA ARG A 44 -6.36 -36.39 -3.74
C ARG A 44 -5.43 -35.92 -4.85
N LEU A 45 -5.78 -34.82 -5.52
CA LEU A 45 -4.98 -34.24 -6.61
C LEU A 45 -3.72 -33.48 -6.10
N CYS A 46 -3.75 -33.01 -4.86
CA CYS A 46 -2.66 -32.22 -4.28
C CYS A 46 -1.68 -33.11 -3.52
N LYS A 47 -0.37 -32.91 -3.73
CA LYS A 47 0.70 -33.66 -3.04
C LYS A 47 0.70 -33.47 -1.53
N LYS A 48 0.40 -32.25 -1.07
CA LYS A 48 0.35 -31.86 0.35
C LYS A 48 -0.70 -30.77 0.51
N VAL A 49 -1.61 -30.94 1.45
CA VAL A 49 -2.67 -29.99 1.76
C VAL A 49 -2.59 -29.54 3.21
N THR A 50 -2.44 -28.23 3.41
CA THR A 50 -2.58 -27.61 4.73
C THR A 50 -4.06 -27.36 5.01
N GLN A 51 -4.53 -27.76 6.18
CA GLN A 51 -5.91 -27.49 6.60
C GLN A 51 -5.93 -26.35 7.63
N ILE A 52 -6.89 -25.46 7.47
CA ILE A 52 -7.18 -24.36 8.39
C ILE A 52 -8.63 -24.48 8.83
N ASP A 53 -8.88 -24.38 10.13
CA ASP A 53 -10.25 -24.26 10.65
C ASP A 53 -10.67 -22.79 10.59
N GLY A 54 -11.68 -22.52 9.77
CA GLY A 54 -12.29 -21.21 9.59
C GLY A 54 -13.45 -20.92 10.55
N LYS A 55 -13.76 -21.83 11.48
CA LYS A 55 -14.83 -21.62 12.45
C LYS A 55 -14.59 -20.35 13.28
N ASN A 56 -15.62 -19.54 13.40
CA ASN A 56 -15.58 -18.22 14.05
C ASN A 56 -14.56 -17.23 13.40
N LYS A 57 -14.23 -17.44 12.13
CA LYS A 57 -13.39 -16.52 11.38
C LYS A 57 -14.13 -16.00 10.15
N LEU A 58 -13.85 -14.76 9.80
CA LEU A 58 -14.29 -14.13 8.55
C LEU A 58 -13.11 -14.09 7.58
N LEU A 59 -13.27 -14.76 6.44
CA LEU A 59 -12.35 -14.60 5.31
C LEU A 59 -12.74 -13.36 4.51
N MET A 60 -11.78 -12.52 4.21
CA MET A 60 -11.97 -11.37 3.34
C MET A 60 -10.76 -11.17 2.43
N PRO A 61 -10.89 -10.39 1.33
CA PRO A 61 -9.74 -10.00 0.55
C PRO A 61 -8.69 -9.33 1.43
N GLY A 62 -7.43 -9.61 1.18
CA GLY A 62 -6.33 -8.95 1.86
C GLY A 62 -6.30 -7.45 1.57
N LEU A 63 -5.82 -6.67 2.52
CA LEU A 63 -5.71 -5.23 2.40
C LEU A 63 -4.51 -4.86 1.51
N VAL A 64 -4.63 -3.75 0.79
CA VAL A 64 -3.57 -3.21 -0.06
C VAL A 64 -3.19 -1.83 0.44
N ASN A 65 -1.89 -1.65 0.73
CA ASN A 65 -1.33 -0.37 1.14
C ASN A 65 -0.64 0.29 -0.07
N THR A 66 -1.31 1.22 -0.73
CA THR A 66 -0.88 1.73 -2.03
C THR A 66 0.14 2.86 -1.98
N HIS A 67 0.58 3.25 -0.80
CA HIS A 67 1.67 4.20 -0.63
C HIS A 67 2.35 4.03 0.72
N THR A 68 3.63 3.70 0.68
CA THR A 68 4.49 3.55 1.87
C THR A 68 5.90 4.06 1.61
N HIS A 69 6.63 4.23 2.72
CA HIS A 69 8.09 4.34 2.79
C HIS A 69 8.56 3.35 3.86
N SER A 70 8.56 2.05 3.52
CA SER A 70 8.68 0.98 4.52
C SER A 70 9.92 1.06 5.40
N PRO A 71 11.11 1.49 4.93
CA PRO A 71 12.27 1.67 5.80
C PRO A 71 12.15 2.80 6.83
N MET A 72 11.18 3.71 6.70
CA MET A 72 10.91 4.74 7.70
C MET A 72 10.40 4.19 9.04
N THR A 73 10.19 2.88 9.18
CA THR A 73 10.00 2.24 10.50
C THR A 73 11.14 2.55 11.46
N ALA A 74 12.36 2.69 10.95
CA ALA A 74 13.53 3.09 11.76
C ALA A 74 13.53 4.58 12.13
N LEU A 75 12.71 5.40 11.47
CA LEU A 75 12.56 6.84 11.72
C LEU A 75 11.27 7.18 12.48
N ARG A 76 10.54 6.19 12.95
CA ARG A 76 9.29 6.36 13.71
C ARG A 76 9.45 7.35 14.86
N ASN A 77 8.52 8.29 14.97
CA ASN A 77 8.49 9.36 15.98
C ASN A 77 9.58 10.43 15.86
N ILE A 78 10.33 10.46 14.74
CA ILE A 78 11.32 11.51 14.51
C ILE A 78 10.62 12.73 13.89
N GLY A 79 10.97 13.93 14.38
CA GLY A 79 10.47 15.19 13.84
C GLY A 79 8.97 15.41 14.03
N SER A 80 8.36 14.87 15.09
CA SER A 80 6.95 15.09 15.40
C SER A 80 6.64 16.59 15.54
N ASP A 81 5.41 16.99 15.11
CA ASP A 81 4.89 18.34 15.23
C ASP A 81 5.64 19.42 14.41
N LEU A 82 6.26 19.02 13.29
CA LEU A 82 6.87 19.91 12.31
C LEU A 82 6.05 19.96 11.01
N PRO A 83 5.94 21.14 10.35
CA PRO A 83 5.41 21.22 8.98
C PRO A 83 6.26 20.42 8.00
N LEU A 84 5.62 19.86 6.95
CA LEU A 84 6.22 18.93 5.98
C LEU A 84 7.64 19.36 5.51
N HIS A 85 7.82 20.60 5.06
CA HIS A 85 9.10 21.06 4.53
C HIS A 85 10.22 21.02 5.58
N ARG A 86 9.96 21.51 6.80
CA ARG A 86 10.93 21.46 7.90
C ARG A 86 11.18 20.01 8.34
N TRP A 87 10.12 19.21 8.41
CA TRP A 87 10.20 17.79 8.74
C TRP A 87 11.12 17.06 7.77
N LEU A 88 10.93 17.23 6.44
CA LEU A 88 11.76 16.59 5.41
C LEU A 88 13.23 17.06 5.48
N PHE A 89 13.47 18.38 5.40
CA PHE A 89 14.81 18.91 5.21
C PHE A 89 15.65 19.01 6.49
N GLU A 90 15.03 19.17 7.67
CA GLU A 90 15.74 19.32 8.93
C GLU A 90 15.88 17.97 9.68
N GLU A 91 14.92 17.03 9.52
CA GLU A 91 14.85 15.81 10.32
C GLU A 91 15.03 14.52 9.50
N ILE A 92 14.34 14.38 8.37
CA ILE A 92 14.28 13.11 7.62
C ILE A 92 15.48 12.94 6.69
N PHE A 93 15.65 13.79 5.70
CA PHE A 93 16.73 13.67 4.71
C PHE A 93 18.14 13.59 5.32
N PRO A 94 18.49 14.36 6.39
CA PRO A 94 19.81 14.21 7.02
C PRO A 94 20.05 12.84 7.67
N ARG A 95 18.99 12.14 8.07
CA ARG A 95 19.08 10.78 8.63
C ARG A 95 19.07 9.73 7.53
N GLU A 96 18.25 9.92 6.52
CA GLU A 96 18.19 9.05 5.33
C GLU A 96 19.53 8.97 4.61
N ALA A 97 20.24 10.10 4.49
CA ALA A 97 21.61 10.14 3.93
C ALA A 97 22.62 9.25 4.67
N LYS A 98 22.32 8.83 5.90
CA LYS A 98 23.17 7.94 6.71
C LYS A 98 22.70 6.49 6.71
N PHE A 99 21.57 6.18 6.05
CA PHE A 99 21.09 4.80 5.94
C PHE A 99 22.08 3.94 5.14
N LYS A 100 22.34 2.76 5.68
CA LYS A 100 23.08 1.72 4.99
C LYS A 100 22.11 0.71 4.41
N GLU A 101 22.50 0.00 3.36
CA GLU A 101 21.69 -1.02 2.71
C GLU A 101 21.15 -2.08 3.70
N ASP A 102 22.01 -2.59 4.61
CA ASP A 102 21.58 -3.53 5.67
C ASP A 102 20.54 -2.91 6.61
N SER A 103 20.64 -1.61 6.90
CA SER A 103 19.67 -0.89 7.74
C SER A 103 18.33 -0.73 7.03
N MET A 104 18.32 -0.38 5.74
CA MET A 104 17.11 -0.27 4.91
C MET A 104 16.41 -1.62 4.80
N TYR A 105 17.16 -2.70 4.56
CA TYR A 105 16.63 -4.06 4.50
C TYR A 105 15.89 -4.46 5.79
N PHE A 106 16.54 -4.33 6.96
CA PHE A 106 15.89 -4.70 8.22
C PHE A 106 14.74 -3.77 8.61
N ALA A 107 14.85 -2.48 8.30
CA ALA A 107 13.78 -1.52 8.55
C ALA A 107 12.57 -1.80 7.65
N SER A 108 12.79 -2.14 6.37
CA SER A 108 11.73 -2.56 5.46
C SER A 108 11.07 -3.86 5.93
N LEU A 109 11.85 -4.87 6.37
CA LEU A 109 11.29 -6.10 6.96
C LEU A 109 10.42 -5.81 8.19
N LEU A 110 10.82 -4.87 9.06
CA LEU A 110 10.00 -4.48 10.20
C LEU A 110 8.67 -3.87 9.75
N GLY A 111 8.68 -3.02 8.73
CA GLY A 111 7.46 -2.49 8.13
C GLY A 111 6.57 -3.58 7.53
N GLN A 112 7.17 -4.53 6.84
CA GLN A 112 6.44 -5.66 6.25
C GLN A 112 5.85 -6.60 7.32
N ILE A 113 6.55 -6.81 8.45
CA ILE A 113 5.97 -7.51 9.61
C ILE A 113 4.72 -6.80 10.12
N GLU A 114 4.77 -5.48 10.27
CA GLU A 114 3.64 -4.67 10.74
C GLU A 114 2.46 -4.74 9.75
N MET A 115 2.74 -4.66 8.45
CA MET A 115 1.75 -4.83 7.38
C MET A 115 1.12 -6.24 7.39
N ILE A 116 1.92 -7.31 7.50
CA ILE A 116 1.40 -8.69 7.60
C ILE A 116 0.50 -8.82 8.83
N ARG A 117 0.93 -8.33 9.98
CA ARG A 117 0.16 -8.42 11.24
C ARG A 117 -1.17 -7.69 11.17
N SER A 118 -1.28 -6.65 10.36
CA SER A 118 -2.50 -5.88 10.14
C SER A 118 -3.27 -6.28 8.86
N GLY A 119 -2.89 -7.38 8.19
CA GLY A 119 -3.66 -7.95 7.08
C GLY A 119 -3.37 -7.36 5.71
N THR A 120 -2.31 -6.59 5.56
CA THR A 120 -1.84 -6.15 4.24
C THR A 120 -1.20 -7.33 3.51
N VAL A 121 -1.60 -7.55 2.27
CA VAL A 121 -1.09 -8.60 1.37
C VAL A 121 -0.24 -8.06 0.24
N GLU A 122 -0.41 -6.77 -0.07
CA GLU A 122 0.31 -6.07 -1.13
C GLU A 122 0.52 -4.62 -0.73
N PHE A 123 1.67 -4.05 -1.12
CA PHE A 123 1.97 -2.65 -0.86
C PHE A 123 2.74 -2.00 -2.01
N THR A 124 2.67 -0.67 -2.08
CA THR A 124 3.50 0.15 -2.98
C THR A 124 4.49 0.93 -2.15
N ASP A 125 5.77 0.80 -2.46
CA ASP A 125 6.86 1.43 -1.71
C ASP A 125 7.64 2.42 -2.57
N MET A 126 7.97 3.55 -1.99
CA MET A 126 8.81 4.58 -2.59
C MET A 126 9.96 4.86 -1.63
N TYR A 127 11.15 4.36 -1.96
CA TYR A 127 12.32 4.61 -1.11
C TYR A 127 13.63 4.29 -1.84
N MET A 128 14.73 4.90 -1.36
CA MET A 128 16.08 4.59 -1.82
C MET A 128 16.46 3.13 -1.49
N GLY A 129 17.49 2.61 -2.18
CA GLY A 129 18.03 1.28 -1.87
C GLY A 129 17.14 0.14 -2.37
N PHE A 130 16.69 0.20 -3.61
CA PHE A 130 15.78 -0.74 -4.25
C PHE A 130 16.13 -2.22 -3.95
N ASP A 131 17.41 -2.61 -4.07
CA ASP A 131 17.87 -4.00 -3.85
C ASP A 131 17.60 -4.50 -2.43
N ALA A 132 17.74 -3.63 -1.43
CA ALA A 132 17.44 -3.95 -0.03
C ALA A 132 15.94 -4.18 0.17
N LEU A 133 15.10 -3.31 -0.39
CA LEU A 133 13.64 -3.43 -0.32
C LEU A 133 13.15 -4.67 -1.04
N ALA A 134 13.62 -4.91 -2.27
CA ALA A 134 13.26 -6.07 -3.08
C ALA A 134 13.66 -7.38 -2.41
N SER A 135 14.83 -7.41 -1.74
CA SER A 135 15.30 -8.55 -0.94
C SER A 135 14.39 -8.80 0.27
N ALA A 136 13.93 -7.73 0.93
CA ALA A 136 13.00 -7.82 2.05
C ALA A 136 11.63 -8.38 1.58
N VAL A 137 11.12 -7.94 0.43
CA VAL A 137 9.89 -8.49 -0.18
C VAL A 137 10.03 -9.96 -0.50
N ASN A 138 11.16 -10.36 -1.07
CA ASN A 138 11.43 -11.77 -1.38
C ASN A 138 11.40 -12.65 -0.12
N GLU A 139 11.91 -12.15 1.01
CA GLU A 139 11.93 -12.88 2.29
C GLU A 139 10.57 -12.88 2.98
N SER A 140 9.85 -11.76 2.99
CA SER A 140 8.56 -11.65 3.68
C SER A 140 7.43 -12.42 3.01
N GLY A 141 7.49 -12.57 1.68
CA GLY A 141 6.45 -13.19 0.88
C GLY A 141 5.28 -12.27 0.50
N LEU A 142 5.30 -10.99 0.87
CA LEU A 142 4.31 -10.02 0.43
C LEU A 142 4.39 -9.76 -1.08
N LYS A 143 3.31 -9.24 -1.67
CA LYS A 143 3.36 -8.59 -2.98
C LYS A 143 3.78 -7.14 -2.81
N ALA A 144 4.59 -6.65 -3.74
CA ALA A 144 5.01 -5.25 -3.71
C ALA A 144 5.18 -4.65 -5.09
N SER A 145 4.85 -3.36 -5.19
CA SER A 145 5.28 -2.47 -6.26
C SER A 145 6.31 -1.51 -5.69
N ILE A 146 7.57 -1.61 -6.13
CA ILE A 146 8.65 -0.77 -5.61
C ILE A 146 9.11 0.21 -6.69
N SER A 147 9.25 1.48 -6.30
CA SER A 147 9.73 2.53 -7.18
C SER A 147 11.25 2.52 -7.27
N VAL A 148 11.78 2.58 -8.49
CA VAL A 148 13.21 2.78 -8.71
C VAL A 148 13.49 4.26 -8.88
N GLU A 149 14.38 4.76 -8.05
CA GLU A 149 14.91 6.10 -8.14
C GLU A 149 15.92 6.21 -9.31
N MET A 150 15.81 7.25 -10.12
CA MET A 150 16.69 7.46 -11.29
C MET A 150 17.74 8.55 -11.05
N LEU A 151 17.97 8.88 -9.79
CA LEU A 151 18.94 9.87 -9.35
C LEU A 151 19.83 9.30 -8.26
N HIS A 152 21.11 9.67 -8.31
CA HIS A 152 21.99 9.59 -7.14
C HIS A 152 21.90 10.92 -6.41
N ASN A 153 21.18 10.97 -5.30
CA ASN A 153 20.87 12.21 -4.61
C ASN A 153 21.69 12.37 -3.34
N ASP A 154 22.26 13.56 -3.17
CA ASP A 154 22.59 14.09 -1.86
C ASP A 154 21.51 15.09 -1.42
N TRP A 155 20.42 14.58 -0.89
CA TRP A 155 19.28 15.37 -0.38
C TRP A 155 19.70 16.35 0.73
N SER A 156 20.86 16.14 1.36
CA SER A 156 21.40 17.01 2.42
C SER A 156 21.68 18.43 1.95
N THR A 157 21.84 18.64 0.65
CA THR A 157 22.17 19.97 0.09
C THR A 157 20.96 20.84 -0.20
N GLY A 158 19.75 20.28 -0.23
CA GLY A 158 18.52 21.00 -0.60
C GLY A 158 18.51 21.55 -2.03
N LYS A 159 19.44 21.11 -2.87
CA LYS A 159 19.52 21.54 -4.28
C LYS A 159 18.83 20.51 -5.16
N ARG A 160 18.16 20.99 -6.22
CA ARG A 160 17.70 20.14 -7.32
C ARG A 160 18.90 19.45 -7.98
N ILE A 161 18.78 18.16 -8.23
CA ILE A 161 19.87 17.33 -8.72
C ILE A 161 19.63 16.94 -10.16
N THR A 162 20.71 16.92 -10.94
CA THR A 162 20.71 16.72 -12.39
C THR A 162 21.45 15.46 -12.83
N SER A 163 21.97 14.64 -11.92
CA SER A 163 22.65 13.40 -12.30
C SER A 163 21.65 12.32 -12.70
N LYS A 164 21.82 11.76 -13.90
CA LYS A 164 20.95 10.76 -14.48
C LYS A 164 21.54 9.38 -14.25
N SER A 165 20.76 8.45 -13.68
CA SER A 165 21.17 7.05 -13.50
C SER A 165 20.20 6.07 -14.18
N PHE A 166 19.74 6.41 -15.40
CA PHE A 166 18.84 5.53 -16.16
C PHE A 166 19.45 4.15 -16.45
N ASP A 167 20.75 4.06 -16.69
CA ASP A 167 21.44 2.80 -16.90
C ASP A 167 21.40 1.89 -15.65
N ASP A 168 21.45 2.50 -14.45
CA ASP A 168 21.37 1.74 -13.20
C ASP A 168 19.91 1.32 -12.91
N ALA A 169 18.94 2.19 -13.20
CA ALA A 169 17.53 1.83 -13.16
C ALA A 169 17.21 0.68 -14.12
N GLU A 170 17.77 0.68 -15.33
CA GLU A 170 17.61 -0.42 -16.28
C GLU A 170 18.18 -1.74 -15.75
N LYS A 171 19.37 -1.72 -15.15
CA LYS A 171 19.96 -2.91 -14.50
C LYS A 171 19.09 -3.46 -13.37
N ILE A 172 18.51 -2.56 -12.57
CA ILE A 172 17.58 -2.94 -11.48
C ILE A 172 16.32 -3.59 -12.06
N ILE A 173 15.72 -2.99 -13.09
CA ILE A 173 14.54 -3.55 -13.76
C ILE A 173 14.86 -4.95 -14.31
N ASP A 174 15.98 -5.11 -15.02
CA ASP A 174 16.36 -6.39 -15.59
C ASP A 174 16.65 -7.45 -14.51
N LYS A 175 17.29 -7.06 -13.41
CA LYS A 175 17.58 -7.94 -12.27
C LYS A 175 16.30 -8.46 -11.60
N TRP A 176 15.31 -7.58 -11.42
CA TRP A 176 14.13 -7.86 -10.63
C TRP A 176 12.85 -8.13 -11.44
N LYS A 177 12.93 -8.20 -12.76
CA LYS A 177 11.79 -8.39 -13.68
C LYS A 177 10.84 -9.54 -13.33
N ASN A 178 11.28 -10.56 -12.61
CA ASN A 178 10.47 -11.65 -12.08
C ASN A 178 10.85 -11.91 -10.62
N GLY A 179 11.24 -10.87 -9.92
CA GLY A 179 11.67 -10.94 -8.54
C GLY A 179 10.59 -11.45 -7.60
N ALA A 180 11.01 -12.03 -6.48
CA ALA A 180 10.13 -12.58 -5.46
C ALA A 180 9.05 -13.53 -6.05
N ASP A 181 9.45 -14.41 -6.97
CA ASP A 181 8.55 -15.37 -7.66
C ASP A 181 7.35 -14.69 -8.37
N GLY A 182 7.58 -13.52 -8.96
CA GLY A 182 6.57 -12.73 -9.66
C GLY A 182 5.70 -11.83 -8.75
N ARG A 183 6.01 -11.76 -7.45
CA ARG A 183 5.30 -10.87 -6.50
C ARG A 183 5.81 -9.42 -6.51
N LEU A 184 6.92 -9.15 -7.21
CA LEU A 184 7.53 -7.82 -7.28
C LEU A 184 7.25 -7.14 -8.62
N THR A 185 6.71 -5.93 -8.57
CA THR A 185 6.55 -5.03 -9.71
C THR A 185 7.51 -3.85 -9.54
N VAL A 186 8.19 -3.43 -10.62
CA VAL A 186 9.06 -2.27 -10.63
C VAL A 186 8.31 -1.08 -11.22
N LEU A 187 8.33 0.06 -10.53
CA LEU A 187 7.77 1.34 -10.98
C LEU A 187 8.89 2.37 -11.12
N SER A 188 8.67 3.42 -11.90
CA SER A 188 9.49 4.63 -11.88
C SER A 188 9.09 5.51 -10.69
N GLU A 189 10.08 6.14 -10.06
CA GLU A 189 9.85 7.12 -9.01
C GLU A 189 9.82 8.54 -9.56
N ILE A 190 8.81 9.31 -9.17
CA ILE A 190 8.80 10.77 -9.19
C ILE A 190 8.45 11.22 -7.78
N HIS A 191 9.45 11.48 -6.94
CA HIS A 191 9.18 11.90 -5.56
C HIS A 191 8.25 13.12 -5.52
N SER A 192 8.62 14.23 -6.22
CA SER A 192 7.78 15.43 -6.27
C SER A 192 8.24 16.36 -7.39
N ILE A 193 7.36 17.27 -7.85
CA ILE A 193 7.69 18.23 -8.90
C ILE A 193 8.78 19.20 -8.48
N TYR A 194 8.87 19.55 -7.20
CA TYR A 194 9.78 20.57 -6.68
C TYR A 194 11.21 20.07 -6.41
N LEU A 195 11.45 18.77 -6.42
CA LEU A 195 12.79 18.20 -6.17
C LEU A 195 13.63 18.03 -7.42
N TYR A 196 13.01 18.06 -8.61
CA TYR A 196 13.68 17.76 -9.89
C TYR A 196 13.61 18.91 -10.88
N ASP A 197 14.54 18.94 -11.82
CA ASP A 197 14.39 19.77 -13.00
C ASP A 197 13.26 19.24 -13.90
N HIS A 198 12.45 20.14 -14.44
CA HIS A 198 11.28 19.77 -15.25
C HIS A 198 11.64 18.96 -16.51
N SER A 199 12.83 19.24 -17.12
CA SER A 199 13.33 18.44 -18.23
C SER A 199 13.67 17.01 -17.82
N PHE A 200 14.16 16.82 -16.60
CA PHE A 200 14.45 15.50 -16.07
C PHE A 200 13.17 14.71 -15.78
N LEU A 201 12.13 15.37 -15.27
CA LEU A 201 10.81 14.71 -15.09
C LEU A 201 10.26 14.16 -16.41
N LYS A 202 10.46 14.92 -17.51
CA LYS A 202 10.09 14.42 -18.84
C LYS A 202 10.92 13.20 -19.24
N ASP A 203 12.22 13.20 -18.99
CA ASP A 203 13.09 12.05 -19.28
C ASP A 203 12.66 10.79 -18.49
N VAL A 204 12.23 10.94 -17.22
CA VAL A 204 11.67 9.84 -16.40
C VAL A 204 10.38 9.30 -17.02
N VAL A 205 9.48 10.16 -17.46
CA VAL A 205 8.24 9.77 -18.14
C VAL A 205 8.53 9.02 -19.44
N ASP A 206 9.44 9.53 -20.27
CA ASP A 206 9.82 8.89 -21.53
C ASP A 206 10.49 7.53 -21.29
N PHE A 207 11.32 7.41 -20.25
CA PHE A 207 11.92 6.14 -19.81
C PHE A 207 10.82 5.14 -19.39
N SER A 208 9.88 5.56 -18.54
CA SER A 208 8.78 4.71 -18.07
C SER A 208 7.96 4.15 -19.23
N LYS A 209 7.64 5.00 -20.22
CA LYS A 209 6.96 4.59 -21.45
C LYS A 209 7.79 3.58 -22.24
N SER A 210 9.10 3.83 -22.39
CA SER A 210 10.00 2.95 -23.15
C SER A 210 10.14 1.55 -22.52
N LYS A 211 10.07 1.47 -21.19
CA LYS A 211 10.17 0.22 -20.43
C LYS A 211 8.81 -0.44 -20.18
N GLY A 212 7.71 0.25 -20.44
CA GLY A 212 6.34 -0.23 -20.18
C GLY A 212 6.07 -0.42 -18.68
N ILE A 213 6.67 0.41 -17.82
CA ILE A 213 6.47 0.41 -16.37
C ILE A 213 5.63 1.61 -15.94
N GLY A 214 4.92 1.47 -14.81
CA GLY A 214 4.14 2.55 -14.21
C GLY A 214 5.00 3.57 -13.47
N ILE A 215 4.35 4.64 -13.01
CA ILE A 215 4.96 5.71 -12.21
C ILE A 215 4.27 5.77 -10.84
N ASN A 216 5.06 5.91 -9.78
CA ASN A 216 4.62 6.24 -8.44
C ASN A 216 5.11 7.64 -8.09
N MET A 217 4.19 8.53 -7.62
CA MET A 217 4.52 9.92 -7.36
C MET A 217 3.74 10.52 -6.20
N HIS A 218 4.31 11.52 -5.51
CA HIS A 218 3.52 12.44 -4.69
C HIS A 218 2.94 13.53 -5.59
N LEU A 219 1.69 13.88 -5.38
CA LEU A 219 0.98 14.86 -6.21
C LEU A 219 0.04 15.70 -5.36
N HIS A 220 0.18 17.04 -5.46
CA HIS A 220 -0.72 18.00 -4.81
C HIS A 220 -0.86 17.78 -3.29
N GLU A 221 0.26 17.49 -2.63
CA GLU A 221 0.25 17.23 -1.19
C GLU A 221 0.03 18.51 -0.36
N THR A 222 0.64 19.63 -0.76
CA THR A 222 0.58 20.90 -0.04
C THR A 222 0.15 22.07 -0.93
N GLU A 223 -0.42 23.10 -0.32
CA GLU A 223 -0.68 24.39 -1.01
C GLU A 223 0.58 25.01 -1.58
N LYS A 224 1.68 24.90 -0.84
CA LYS A 224 2.99 25.42 -1.28
C LYS A 224 3.46 24.77 -2.59
N GLU A 225 3.27 23.47 -2.77
CA GLU A 225 3.60 22.77 -4.03
C GLU A 225 2.84 23.39 -5.20
N ILE A 226 1.56 23.72 -5.00
CA ILE A 226 0.74 24.37 -6.04
C ILE A 226 1.23 25.78 -6.34
N GLU A 227 1.46 26.59 -5.29
CA GLU A 227 1.94 27.96 -5.43
C GLU A 227 3.30 28.02 -6.13
N ASP A 228 4.24 27.16 -5.71
CA ASP A 228 5.57 27.09 -6.30
C ASP A 228 5.49 26.71 -7.79
N SER A 229 4.69 25.72 -8.15
CA SER A 229 4.48 25.30 -9.54
C SER A 229 3.88 26.42 -10.41
N LEU A 230 2.85 27.10 -9.90
CA LEU A 230 2.24 28.24 -10.59
C LEU A 230 3.23 29.39 -10.79
N ASN A 231 4.08 29.68 -9.80
CA ASN A 231 5.08 30.73 -9.89
C ASN A 231 6.23 30.38 -10.84
N GLU A 232 6.67 29.13 -10.88
CA GLU A 232 7.81 28.69 -11.70
C GLU A 232 7.44 28.42 -13.16
N ILE A 233 6.33 27.70 -13.39
CA ILE A 233 5.98 27.19 -14.74
C ILE A 233 4.58 27.63 -15.21
N GLY A 234 3.84 28.37 -14.39
CA GLY A 234 2.54 28.95 -14.76
C GLY A 234 1.38 27.95 -14.83
N VAL A 235 1.57 26.70 -14.44
CA VAL A 235 0.55 25.65 -14.46
C VAL A 235 0.58 24.85 -13.15
N ARG A 236 -0.52 24.16 -12.82
CA ARG A 236 -0.59 23.28 -11.65
C ARG A 236 0.16 21.97 -11.90
N PRO A 237 0.68 21.28 -10.85
CA PRO A 237 1.46 20.06 -11.04
C PRO A 237 0.76 18.98 -11.88
N ALA A 238 -0.52 18.71 -11.65
CA ALA A 238 -1.24 17.70 -12.44
C ALA A 238 -1.36 18.08 -13.93
N GLU A 239 -1.53 19.37 -14.25
CA GLU A 239 -1.54 19.88 -15.62
C GLU A 239 -0.16 19.73 -16.28
N PHE A 240 0.91 20.02 -15.52
CA PHE A 240 2.27 19.81 -16.00
C PHE A 240 2.53 18.34 -16.32
N PHE A 241 2.21 17.41 -15.41
CA PHE A 241 2.41 15.97 -15.63
C PHE A 241 1.57 15.44 -16.80
N LEU A 242 0.36 15.95 -16.98
CA LEU A 242 -0.44 15.65 -18.17
C LEU A 242 0.29 16.12 -19.45
N SER A 243 0.84 17.34 -19.45
CA SER A 243 1.49 17.95 -20.62
C SER A 243 2.72 17.19 -21.09
N ILE A 244 3.47 16.54 -20.18
CA ILE A 244 4.63 15.69 -20.50
C ILE A 244 4.23 14.21 -20.72
N GLY A 245 2.92 13.89 -20.65
CA GLY A 245 2.38 12.55 -20.91
C GLY A 245 2.63 11.54 -19.80
N ALA A 246 2.77 11.98 -18.55
CA ALA A 246 2.98 11.08 -17.41
C ALA A 246 1.80 10.12 -17.21
N PHE A 247 0.59 10.53 -17.57
CA PHE A 247 -0.62 9.72 -17.42
C PHE A 247 -0.92 8.79 -18.60
N ASP A 248 0.04 8.60 -19.52
CA ASP A 248 -0.06 7.62 -20.62
C ASP A 248 0.42 6.22 -20.17
N VAL A 249 0.96 6.09 -18.98
CA VAL A 249 1.30 4.83 -18.30
C VAL A 249 0.49 4.71 -17.01
N PRO A 250 0.41 3.51 -16.39
CA PRO A 250 -0.23 3.39 -15.07
C PRO A 250 0.43 4.29 -14.03
N VAL A 251 -0.35 5.08 -13.31
CA VAL A 251 0.15 6.00 -12.28
C VAL A 251 -0.55 5.76 -10.95
N THR A 252 0.24 5.70 -9.89
CA THR A 252 -0.23 5.86 -8.51
C THR A 252 0.22 7.24 -8.02
N ALA A 253 -0.76 8.10 -7.71
CA ALA A 253 -0.55 9.45 -7.20
C ALA A 253 -0.91 9.50 -5.70
N ALA A 254 0.09 9.70 -4.85
CA ALA A 254 -0.11 9.80 -3.41
C ALA A 254 -0.59 11.19 -3.00
N HIS A 255 -1.35 11.24 -1.91
CA HIS A 255 -1.93 12.41 -1.25
C HIS A 255 -3.08 13.07 -2.01
N CYS A 256 -2.83 13.76 -3.09
CA CYS A 256 -3.84 14.44 -3.91
C CYS A 256 -4.80 15.35 -3.10
N VAL A 257 -4.25 16.09 -2.13
CA VAL A 257 -5.00 16.91 -1.17
C VAL A 257 -5.69 18.09 -1.86
N TYR A 258 -4.99 18.75 -2.79
CA TYR A 258 -5.42 20.03 -3.40
C TYR A 258 -5.89 19.88 -4.85
N LEU A 259 -6.55 18.77 -5.18
CA LEU A 259 -7.15 18.58 -6.51
C LEU A 259 -8.39 19.45 -6.72
N THR A 260 -8.49 20.07 -7.88
CA THR A 260 -9.72 20.66 -8.39
C THR A 260 -10.64 19.58 -8.96
N GLU A 261 -11.93 19.87 -9.13
CA GLU A 261 -12.88 18.95 -9.78
C GLU A 261 -12.47 18.62 -11.22
N GLN A 262 -11.87 19.57 -11.94
CA GLN A 262 -11.37 19.37 -13.30
C GLN A 262 -10.19 18.39 -13.33
N GLU A 263 -9.27 18.50 -12.35
CA GLU A 263 -8.16 17.58 -12.19
C GLU A 263 -8.64 16.18 -11.79
N MET A 264 -9.63 16.07 -10.90
CA MET A 264 -10.25 14.77 -10.57
C MET A 264 -10.83 14.07 -11.82
N LYS A 265 -11.55 14.81 -12.66
CA LYS A 265 -12.08 14.30 -13.94
C LYS A 265 -10.96 13.89 -14.91
N MET A 266 -9.87 14.64 -14.92
CA MET A 266 -8.70 14.34 -15.72
C MET A 266 -8.02 13.05 -15.24
N LEU A 267 -7.79 12.90 -13.93
CA LEU A 267 -7.20 11.70 -13.35
C LEU A 267 -8.08 10.46 -13.61
N ASN A 268 -9.40 10.58 -13.46
CA ASN A 268 -10.34 9.50 -13.82
C ASN A 268 -10.21 9.10 -15.30
N LYS A 269 -10.20 10.09 -16.22
CA LYS A 269 -10.07 9.83 -17.67
C LYS A 269 -8.80 9.03 -18.01
N HIS A 270 -7.72 9.23 -17.28
CA HIS A 270 -6.43 8.57 -17.48
C HIS A 270 -6.22 7.35 -16.58
N ASN A 271 -7.26 6.90 -15.86
CA ASN A 271 -7.20 5.76 -14.93
C ASN A 271 -6.08 5.88 -13.86
N VAL A 272 -5.75 7.09 -13.43
CA VAL A 272 -4.79 7.32 -12.35
C VAL A 272 -5.40 6.80 -11.04
N THR A 273 -4.60 6.04 -10.29
CA THR A 273 -4.98 5.62 -8.93
C THR A 273 -4.51 6.67 -7.94
N VAL A 274 -5.42 7.19 -7.14
CA VAL A 274 -5.13 8.13 -6.05
C VAL A 274 -4.98 7.35 -4.75
N ALA A 275 -3.78 7.36 -4.16
CA ALA A 275 -3.51 6.80 -2.84
C ALA A 275 -3.74 7.88 -1.77
N VAL A 276 -4.84 7.76 -1.03
CA VAL A 276 -5.20 8.72 0.02
C VAL A 276 -4.55 8.32 1.34
N ASN A 277 -3.75 9.24 1.94
CA ASN A 277 -2.93 9.01 3.13
C ASN A 277 -3.42 9.90 4.28
N LEU A 278 -4.60 9.59 4.83
CA LEU A 278 -5.31 10.51 5.73
C LEU A 278 -4.54 10.83 7.01
N THR A 279 -4.01 9.83 7.68
CA THR A 279 -3.28 10.03 8.94
C THR A 279 -2.05 10.90 8.73
N SER A 280 -1.25 10.63 7.70
CA SER A 280 -0.07 11.44 7.37
C SER A 280 -0.46 12.88 7.03
N ASN A 281 -1.43 13.09 6.15
CA ASN A 281 -1.90 14.41 5.76
C ASN A 281 -2.40 15.23 6.95
N LEU A 282 -3.14 14.60 7.86
CA LEU A 282 -3.63 15.25 9.08
C LEU A 282 -2.50 15.58 10.06
N LYS A 283 -1.58 14.64 10.26
CA LYS A 283 -0.46 14.81 11.21
C LYS A 283 0.53 15.87 10.76
N LEU A 284 0.86 15.93 9.47
CA LEU A 284 1.76 16.94 8.89
C LEU A 284 1.04 18.25 8.59
N ALA A 285 -0.26 18.33 8.84
CA ALA A 285 -1.12 19.46 8.50
C ALA A 285 -1.04 19.84 7.00
N SER A 286 -0.79 18.85 6.12
CA SER A 286 -0.78 19.05 4.67
C SER A 286 -2.17 19.41 4.14
N GLY A 287 -3.24 18.99 4.83
CA GLY A 287 -4.62 19.27 4.49
C GLY A 287 -5.51 18.01 4.48
N ILE A 288 -6.72 18.15 3.95
CA ILE A 288 -7.70 17.06 3.88
C ILE A 288 -8.13 16.89 2.41
N PRO A 289 -7.78 15.77 1.73
CA PRO A 289 -8.20 15.54 0.36
C PRO A 289 -9.72 15.43 0.25
N ASP A 290 -10.33 15.88 -0.85
CA ASP A 290 -11.78 15.74 -1.08
C ASP A 290 -12.12 14.29 -1.50
N LEU A 291 -12.01 13.34 -0.57
CA LEU A 291 -12.35 11.93 -0.81
C LEU A 291 -13.80 11.75 -1.33
N PRO A 292 -14.83 12.46 -0.81
CA PRO A 292 -16.16 12.41 -1.42
C PRO A 292 -16.17 12.89 -2.87
N GLY A 293 -15.40 13.92 -3.18
CA GLY A 293 -15.25 14.43 -4.56
C GLY A 293 -14.57 13.42 -5.47
N LEU A 294 -13.52 12.76 -5.01
CA LEU A 294 -12.85 11.69 -5.74
C LEU A 294 -13.83 10.56 -6.11
N PHE A 295 -14.61 10.07 -5.15
CA PHE A 295 -15.63 9.04 -5.41
C PHE A 295 -16.71 9.52 -6.38
N ARG A 296 -17.23 10.76 -6.21
CA ARG A 296 -18.25 11.33 -7.12
C ARG A 296 -17.77 11.48 -8.56
N ASN A 297 -16.49 11.78 -8.76
CA ASN A 297 -15.87 11.90 -10.07
C ASN A 297 -15.35 10.59 -10.64
N GLY A 298 -15.61 9.43 -9.97
CA GLY A 298 -15.24 8.11 -10.44
C GLY A 298 -13.74 7.83 -10.46
N VAL A 299 -12.94 8.59 -9.71
CA VAL A 299 -11.48 8.38 -9.60
C VAL A 299 -11.22 7.03 -8.95
N ASN A 300 -10.20 6.32 -9.42
CA ASN A 300 -9.71 5.12 -8.76
C ASN A 300 -9.05 5.49 -7.43
N VAL A 301 -9.78 5.31 -6.34
CA VAL A 301 -9.31 5.62 -4.99
C VAL A 301 -8.78 4.38 -4.31
N SER A 302 -7.64 4.52 -3.67
CA SER A 302 -7.04 3.54 -2.78
C SER A 302 -6.59 4.21 -1.47
N LEU A 303 -6.23 3.40 -0.47
CA LEU A 303 -5.70 3.90 0.80
C LEU A 303 -4.20 3.58 0.90
N GLY A 304 -3.45 4.51 1.42
CA GLY A 304 -2.05 4.36 1.78
C GLY A 304 -1.80 4.86 3.19
N THR A 305 -0.77 4.35 3.83
CA THR A 305 -0.38 4.82 5.16
C THR A 305 0.65 5.94 5.11
N ASP A 306 1.38 6.05 3.99
CA ASP A 306 2.64 6.78 3.97
C ASP A 306 3.71 6.12 4.88
N GLY A 307 4.82 6.78 5.18
CA GLY A 307 5.88 6.26 6.03
C GLY A 307 5.58 6.32 7.53
N CYS A 308 6.22 5.45 8.31
CA CYS A 308 6.11 5.46 9.77
C CYS A 308 6.65 6.74 10.44
N ALA A 309 7.40 7.56 9.74
CA ALA A 309 7.84 8.85 10.27
C ALA A 309 6.71 9.90 10.23
N SER A 310 5.81 9.84 9.23
CA SER A 310 4.69 10.75 9.07
C SER A 310 3.37 10.22 9.66
N ASN A 311 3.11 8.90 9.57
CA ASN A 311 1.89 8.26 10.08
C ASN A 311 2.08 7.65 11.48
N ASN A 312 3.24 7.05 11.76
CA ASN A 312 3.61 6.26 12.93
C ASN A 312 3.23 4.77 12.88
N ASN A 313 2.35 4.31 12.00
CA ASN A 313 2.06 2.89 11.78
C ASN A 313 1.77 2.60 10.30
N LEU A 314 1.65 1.30 9.93
CA LEU A 314 1.34 0.83 8.58
C LEU A 314 0.02 0.02 8.56
N ASN A 315 -0.97 0.46 9.34
CA ASN A 315 -2.22 -0.25 9.56
C ASN A 315 -3.36 0.33 8.73
N ILE A 316 -3.74 -0.34 7.66
CA ILE A 316 -4.83 0.09 6.76
C ILE A 316 -6.20 0.13 7.46
N PHE A 317 -6.46 -0.66 8.53
CA PHE A 317 -7.72 -0.55 9.27
C PHE A 317 -7.88 0.84 9.92
N GLU A 318 -6.79 1.48 10.37
CA GLU A 318 -6.84 2.84 10.89
C GLU A 318 -7.16 3.86 9.80
N GLU A 319 -6.56 3.76 8.63
CA GLU A 319 -6.90 4.59 7.48
C GLU A 319 -8.36 4.40 7.05
N MET A 320 -8.86 3.15 7.05
CA MET A 320 -10.27 2.86 6.78
C MET A 320 -11.19 3.53 7.80
N HIS A 321 -10.86 3.46 9.09
CA HIS A 321 -11.64 4.08 10.14
C HIS A 321 -11.73 5.59 9.97
N ILE A 322 -10.59 6.26 9.75
CA ILE A 322 -10.54 7.71 9.51
C ILE A 322 -11.32 8.08 8.25
N ALA A 323 -11.13 7.38 7.14
CA ALA A 323 -11.88 7.60 5.90
C ALA A 323 -13.39 7.49 6.11
N GLY A 324 -13.82 6.52 6.93
CA GLY A 324 -15.23 6.27 7.21
C GLY A 324 -15.91 7.34 8.07
N ILE A 325 -15.18 8.11 8.90
CA ILE A 325 -15.77 9.03 9.87
C ILE A 325 -15.45 10.51 9.61
N LEU A 326 -14.26 10.84 9.12
CA LEU A 326 -13.74 12.20 9.02
C LEU A 326 -14.69 13.14 8.25
N TYR A 327 -15.07 12.75 7.05
CA TYR A 327 -15.89 13.57 6.15
C TYR A 327 -17.32 13.75 6.65
N LYS A 328 -17.86 12.74 7.33
CA LYS A 328 -19.19 12.83 7.96
C LYS A 328 -19.24 13.94 9.00
N GLY A 329 -18.17 14.10 9.79
CA GLY A 329 -18.05 15.18 10.76
C GLY A 329 -17.86 16.54 10.10
N ILE A 330 -16.98 16.65 9.10
CA ILE A 330 -16.69 17.91 8.40
C ILE A 330 -17.95 18.47 7.71
N TYR A 331 -18.64 17.62 6.95
CA TYR A 331 -19.81 18.03 6.15
C TYR A 331 -21.14 17.91 6.91
N LYS A 332 -21.13 17.35 8.15
CA LYS A 332 -22.34 17.09 8.96
C LYS A 332 -23.38 16.23 8.23
N ASP A 333 -22.89 15.29 7.41
CA ASP A 333 -23.69 14.35 6.63
C ASP A 333 -23.18 12.91 6.85
N PRO A 334 -23.93 12.07 7.57
CA PRO A 334 -23.52 10.69 7.87
C PRO A 334 -23.60 9.76 6.65
N THR A 335 -24.19 10.19 5.53
CA THR A 335 -24.40 9.38 4.34
C THR A 335 -23.29 9.52 3.28
N LEU A 336 -22.39 10.48 3.47
CA LEU A 336 -21.46 10.96 2.45
C LEU A 336 -20.46 9.91 1.94
N ILE A 337 -19.99 9.03 2.83
CA ILE A 337 -19.09 7.91 2.47
C ILE A 337 -19.65 6.63 3.07
N SER A 338 -19.88 5.64 2.22
CA SER A 338 -20.33 4.34 2.65
C SER A 338 -19.16 3.47 3.13
N PRO A 339 -19.34 2.62 4.18
CA PRO A 339 -18.31 1.66 4.58
C PRO A 339 -17.83 0.79 3.41
N ARG A 340 -18.73 0.37 2.54
CA ARG A 340 -18.40 -0.44 1.35
C ARG A 340 -17.43 0.27 0.39
N SER A 341 -17.57 1.56 0.19
CA SER A 341 -16.64 2.34 -0.65
C SER A 341 -15.23 2.36 -0.05
N VAL A 342 -15.14 2.44 1.28
CA VAL A 342 -13.87 2.39 2.02
C VAL A 342 -13.23 1.01 1.93
N ILE A 343 -14.01 -0.08 2.10
CA ILE A 343 -13.51 -1.46 1.94
C ILE A 343 -12.98 -1.67 0.52
N LYS A 344 -13.71 -1.19 -0.50
CA LYS A 344 -13.26 -1.26 -1.89
C LYS A 344 -11.92 -0.53 -2.11
N ALA A 345 -11.76 0.64 -1.52
CA ALA A 345 -10.50 1.39 -1.61
C ALA A 345 -9.34 0.63 -0.92
N ALA A 346 -9.60 0.01 0.23
CA ALA A 346 -8.61 -0.75 1.00
C ALA A 346 -8.23 -2.10 0.38
N THR A 347 -9.09 -2.68 -0.46
CA THR A 347 -8.89 -4.00 -1.09
C THR A 347 -8.70 -3.93 -2.61
N LEU A 348 -8.68 -2.72 -3.18
CA LEU A 348 -8.74 -2.50 -4.64
C LEU A 348 -9.92 -3.24 -5.32
N GLY A 349 -11.01 -3.43 -4.59
CA GLY A 349 -12.21 -4.13 -5.08
C GLY A 349 -12.04 -5.62 -5.32
N ARG A 350 -10.99 -6.25 -4.78
CA ARG A 350 -10.78 -7.71 -4.84
C ARG A 350 -11.92 -8.46 -4.19
N LYS A 351 -12.16 -9.68 -4.66
CA LYS A 351 -13.29 -10.51 -4.24
C LYS A 351 -12.84 -11.91 -3.81
N ILE A 352 -13.71 -12.57 -3.03
CA ILE A 352 -13.58 -14.00 -2.70
C ILE A 352 -14.47 -14.77 -3.67
N GLU A 353 -13.91 -15.16 -4.81
CA GLU A 353 -14.60 -15.89 -5.89
C GLU A 353 -13.65 -16.97 -6.48
N GLU A 354 -14.21 -18.02 -7.06
CA GLU A 354 -13.42 -19.07 -7.75
C GLU A 354 -12.68 -18.45 -8.95
N GLY A 355 -11.40 -18.80 -9.08
CA GLY A 355 -10.50 -18.29 -10.12
C GLY A 355 -9.72 -17.03 -9.71
N GLU A 356 -10.15 -16.32 -8.67
CA GLU A 356 -9.44 -15.15 -8.14
C GLU A 356 -8.14 -15.54 -7.42
N ASN A 357 -7.22 -14.58 -7.31
CA ASN A 357 -5.97 -14.78 -6.56
C ASN A 357 -6.27 -15.00 -5.07
N ALA A 358 -5.53 -15.91 -4.47
CA ALA A 358 -5.65 -16.24 -3.05
C ALA A 358 -4.80 -15.29 -2.18
N ASP A 359 -5.06 -13.99 -2.31
CA ASP A 359 -4.52 -12.91 -1.47
C ASP A 359 -5.59 -12.54 -0.45
N VAL A 360 -5.64 -13.27 0.66
CA VAL A 360 -6.77 -13.25 1.59
C VAL A 360 -6.33 -13.23 3.04
N ILE A 361 -7.19 -12.71 3.91
CA ILE A 361 -6.99 -12.70 5.35
C ILE A 361 -8.16 -13.35 6.08
N LEU A 362 -7.86 -13.99 7.20
CA LEU A 362 -8.86 -14.50 8.15
C LEU A 362 -8.85 -13.61 9.39
N ILE A 363 -10.02 -13.07 9.72
CA ILE A 363 -10.26 -12.25 10.91
C ILE A 363 -10.82 -13.13 12.01
N ASP A 364 -10.30 -13.02 13.23
CA ASP A 364 -10.83 -13.66 14.42
C ASP A 364 -12.07 -12.91 14.90
N MET A 365 -13.25 -13.48 14.66
CA MET A 365 -14.55 -12.90 15.02
C MET A 365 -14.95 -13.12 16.49
N ALA A 366 -14.11 -13.78 17.30
CA ALA A 366 -14.41 -14.07 18.70
C ALA A 366 -14.17 -12.88 19.64
N ALA A 367 -13.55 -11.81 19.15
CA ALA A 367 -13.29 -10.61 19.95
C ALA A 367 -14.58 -9.91 20.39
N ALA A 368 -14.63 -9.43 21.65
CA ALA A 368 -15.82 -8.83 22.24
C ALA A 368 -16.33 -7.61 21.45
N HIS A 369 -15.42 -6.78 20.92
CA HIS A 369 -15.75 -5.57 20.14
C HIS A 369 -16.31 -5.86 18.75
N LEU A 370 -16.25 -7.12 18.29
CA LEU A 370 -16.82 -7.58 17.02
C LEU A 370 -18.22 -8.24 17.20
N THR A 371 -18.80 -8.18 18.39
CA THR A 371 -20.08 -8.81 18.72
C THR A 371 -21.10 -7.77 19.20
N PRO A 372 -22.35 -7.75 18.68
CA PRO A 372 -22.89 -8.59 17.61
C PRO A 372 -22.57 -8.10 16.19
N VAL A 373 -22.70 -8.97 15.19
CA VAL A 373 -22.59 -8.61 13.77
C VAL A 373 -23.97 -8.21 13.24
N ASN A 374 -24.27 -6.90 13.22
CA ASN A 374 -25.52 -6.37 12.67
C ASN A 374 -25.37 -5.89 11.23
N ASP A 375 -24.25 -5.26 10.91
CA ASP A 375 -23.86 -4.77 9.58
C ASP A 375 -22.36 -5.06 9.41
N ILE A 376 -22.04 -5.93 8.47
CA ILE A 376 -20.64 -6.36 8.28
C ILE A 376 -19.76 -5.26 7.69
N ASP A 377 -20.27 -4.44 6.76
CA ASP A 377 -19.51 -3.36 6.17
C ASP A 377 -19.15 -2.31 7.25
N ALA A 378 -20.13 -1.97 8.08
CA ALA A 378 -19.91 -1.08 9.22
C ALA A 378 -18.95 -1.67 10.27
N LEU A 379 -19.07 -2.97 10.55
CA LEU A 379 -18.18 -3.67 11.47
C LEU A 379 -16.71 -3.62 11.00
N ILE A 380 -16.48 -3.90 9.70
CA ILE A 380 -15.15 -3.88 9.11
C ILE A 380 -14.51 -2.49 9.23
N VAL A 381 -15.25 -1.42 8.90
CA VAL A 381 -14.69 -0.07 8.86
C VAL A 381 -14.60 0.60 10.24
N TYR A 382 -15.56 0.32 11.14
CA TYR A 382 -15.65 1.08 12.39
C TYR A 382 -15.19 0.32 13.63
N SER A 383 -15.12 -1.03 13.57
CA SER A 383 -14.83 -1.84 14.74
C SER A 383 -13.62 -2.73 14.61
N MET A 384 -13.35 -3.29 13.42
CA MET A 384 -12.19 -4.16 13.22
C MET A 384 -10.88 -3.41 13.36
N GLN A 385 -9.88 -4.12 13.84
CA GLN A 385 -8.52 -3.64 14.07
C GLN A 385 -7.51 -4.59 13.43
N GLY A 386 -6.32 -4.11 13.10
CA GLY A 386 -5.24 -4.96 12.59
C GLY A 386 -4.92 -6.15 13.52
N SER A 387 -5.08 -5.98 14.83
CA SER A 387 -4.87 -7.05 15.83
C SER A 387 -5.88 -8.20 15.74
N ASP A 388 -7.01 -8.03 15.03
CA ASP A 388 -8.02 -9.08 14.84
C ASP A 388 -7.63 -10.04 13.70
N VAL A 389 -6.63 -9.68 12.88
CA VAL A 389 -6.13 -10.55 11.82
C VAL A 389 -5.45 -11.78 12.42
N ASP A 390 -5.96 -12.95 12.07
CA ASP A 390 -5.48 -14.24 12.56
C ASP A 390 -4.51 -14.91 11.58
N THR A 391 -4.85 -14.90 10.29
CA THR A 391 -4.11 -15.58 9.23
C THR A 391 -4.03 -14.71 8.00
N VAL A 392 -2.86 -14.68 7.36
CA VAL A 392 -2.60 -13.96 6.12
C VAL A 392 -2.07 -14.95 5.09
N ILE A 393 -2.70 -14.96 3.91
CA ILE A 393 -2.34 -15.81 2.77
C ILE A 393 -2.11 -14.89 1.58
N VAL A 394 -0.94 -15.03 0.95
CA VAL A 394 -0.54 -14.28 -0.24
C VAL A 394 -0.12 -15.26 -1.32
N ASP A 395 -0.70 -15.15 -2.51
CA ASP A 395 -0.42 -16.07 -3.62
C ASP A 395 -0.57 -17.55 -3.24
N GLY A 396 -1.50 -17.83 -2.30
CA GLY A 396 -1.72 -19.18 -1.76
C GLY A 396 -0.63 -19.66 -0.80
N GLU A 397 0.27 -18.79 -0.34
CA GLU A 397 1.25 -19.07 0.70
C GLU A 397 0.85 -18.43 2.04
N ILE A 398 1.01 -19.17 3.13
CA ILE A 398 0.67 -18.70 4.47
C ILE A 398 1.83 -17.88 5.03
N LEU A 399 1.66 -16.57 5.17
CA LEU A 399 2.66 -15.67 5.76
C LEU A 399 2.48 -15.55 7.28
N MET A 400 1.23 -15.56 7.75
CA MET A 400 0.90 -15.55 9.17
C MET A 400 -0.22 -16.55 9.44
N LYS A 401 -0.15 -17.28 10.55
CA LYS A 401 -1.21 -18.21 11.00
C LYS A 401 -1.33 -18.17 12.52
N ASN A 402 -2.57 -18.07 13.01
CA ASN A 402 -2.85 -17.93 14.45
C ASN A 402 -2.03 -16.79 15.07
N LYS A 403 -1.93 -15.66 14.36
CA LYS A 403 -1.14 -14.46 14.74
C LYS A 403 0.38 -14.69 14.86
N ILE A 404 0.90 -15.80 14.32
CA ILE A 404 2.34 -16.10 14.29
C ILE A 404 2.83 -15.99 12.84
N ILE A 405 3.80 -15.13 12.60
CA ILE A 405 4.47 -15.01 11.30
C ILE A 405 5.34 -16.25 11.07
N VAL A 406 5.26 -16.82 9.85
CA VAL A 406 5.80 -18.16 9.58
C VAL A 406 7.27 -18.12 9.17
N HIS A 407 7.69 -17.10 8.43
CA HIS A 407 9.00 -17.11 7.73
C HIS A 407 10.00 -16.10 8.25
N LEU A 408 9.60 -15.14 9.09
CA LEU A 408 10.48 -14.08 9.58
C LEU A 408 10.84 -14.27 11.04
N ASP A 409 12.09 -14.02 11.37
CA ASP A 409 12.59 -13.93 12.75
C ASP A 409 12.36 -12.50 13.30
N GLU A 410 11.15 -12.27 13.84
CA GLU A 410 10.74 -10.95 14.33
C GLU A 410 11.68 -10.41 15.42
N GLU A 411 12.14 -11.25 16.34
CA GLU A 411 13.02 -10.82 17.44
C GLU A 411 14.36 -10.29 16.89
N LYS A 412 14.94 -11.00 15.93
CA LYS A 412 16.16 -10.59 15.24
C LYS A 412 15.95 -9.28 14.48
N ILE A 413 14.85 -9.16 13.73
CA ILE A 413 14.55 -7.94 12.93
C ILE A 413 14.38 -6.74 13.85
N ILE A 414 13.57 -6.87 14.92
CA ILE A 414 13.38 -5.81 15.93
C ILE A 414 14.70 -5.43 16.56
N TYR A 415 15.54 -6.41 16.92
CA TYR A 415 16.86 -6.14 17.49
C TYR A 415 17.75 -5.36 16.53
N LYS A 416 17.79 -5.73 15.25
CA LYS A 416 18.58 -5.04 14.22
C LYS A 416 18.13 -3.60 14.06
N VAL A 417 16.82 -3.35 13.94
CA VAL A 417 16.28 -1.99 13.75
C VAL A 417 16.53 -1.11 14.99
N LYS A 418 16.34 -1.64 16.21
CA LYS A 418 16.65 -0.91 17.45
C LYS A 418 18.12 -0.44 17.56
N ASN A 419 19.02 -1.11 16.85
CA ASN A 419 20.45 -0.79 16.88
C ASN A 419 20.93 0.01 15.66
N ILE A 420 20.03 0.47 14.79
CA ILE A 420 20.39 1.42 13.75
C ILE A 420 20.77 2.75 14.38
N LYS A 421 21.91 3.30 13.97
CA LYS A 421 22.40 4.59 14.42
C LYS A 421 22.45 5.56 13.25
N PHE A 422 22.03 6.77 13.51
CA PHE A 422 22.03 7.88 12.54
C PHE A 422 23.05 8.97 12.94
N ASP A 423 24.08 8.58 13.70
CA ASP A 423 25.15 9.48 14.17
C ASP A 423 26.18 9.77 13.08
#